data_958bec573a8b99bcb244077e5a23142b
#
_entry.id   958bec573a8b99bcb244077e5a23142b
#
_cell.length_a   1.000
_cell.length_b   1.000
_cell.length_c   1.000
_cell.angle_alpha   90.00
_cell.angle_beta   90.00
_cell.angle_gamma   90.00
#
_symmetry.space_group_name_H-M   'P 1'
#
loop_
_entity.id
_entity.type
_entity.pdbx_description
1 polymer ?
#
loop_
_entity_poly.entity_id
_entity_poly.type
_entity_poly.pdbx_seq_one_letter_code
_entity_poly.pdbx_strand_id
1 'polypeptide(L)'
;MTNGSNPSKAVLNRAAREREEAKERVDRDTLTRTRRDRDRSKLTDERGRLTTDLVSQYLTAIGEYELLTAEKEVDYAQKIEAGQTAQDRLDAGEHQGRAEQIALRRQARRGQEAKDAFLTANLRLVVANARRYANTSGIDFLDLIQEGTLGLIRAVEKFDWRKGFKFSTYATWWIRQAITRAIADKSRTVRIPVHLHDTLAAVRAAQASLKAELGRDPKPEEIAEEAGVDVTKVELALSGADTVSLEQPIGEDGAQLGDFIEDEEAVDPVRVTEEMDIANSLRKSIERLPEREGRILALRYGFYDGVPRTLEEIGVEFNLTRELIRQLEKLALCRLRHPCFCIREQDLV
;
A
#
# COMPACT_ATOMS: atom_id res chain seq x y z
N MET A 1 -28.37 -83.65 4.58
CA MET A 1 -28.23 -83.17 3.14
C MET A 1 -28.19 -81.64 3.20
N THR A 2 -27.00 -81.04 3.24
CA THR A 2 -26.79 -79.59 3.28
C THR A 2 -26.32 -79.14 1.89
N ASN A 3 -27.18 -78.46 1.18
CA ASN A 3 -26.88 -77.85 -0.12
C ASN A 3 -25.88 -76.69 0.08
N GLY A 4 -24.62 -76.91 -0.26
CA GLY A 4 -23.62 -75.87 -0.42
C GLY A 4 -23.83 -75.15 -1.75
N SER A 5 -24.48 -74.00 -1.77
CA SER A 5 -24.61 -73.15 -2.92
C SER A 5 -23.26 -72.50 -3.25
N ASN A 6 -22.63 -72.94 -4.29
CA ASN A 6 -21.37 -72.39 -4.83
C ASN A 6 -21.63 -70.96 -5.37
N PRO A 7 -20.94 -69.93 -4.89
CA PRO A 7 -21.17 -68.54 -5.35
C PRO A 7 -20.84 -68.45 -6.83
N SER A 8 -21.73 -67.87 -7.60
CA SER A 8 -21.58 -67.66 -9.05
C SER A 8 -20.24 -66.91 -9.37
N LYS A 9 -19.53 -67.35 -10.42
CA LYS A 9 -18.28 -66.72 -10.90
C LYS A 9 -18.36 -65.19 -11.02
N ALA A 10 -19.54 -64.66 -11.25
CA ALA A 10 -19.79 -63.22 -11.33
C ALA A 10 -19.63 -62.53 -9.95
N VAL A 11 -20.02 -63.15 -8.85
CA VAL A 11 -19.89 -62.64 -7.49
C VAL A 11 -18.42 -62.67 -7.02
N LEU A 12 -17.67 -63.71 -7.37
CA LEU A 12 -16.23 -63.79 -7.12
C LEU A 12 -15.41 -62.75 -7.86
N ASN A 13 -15.76 -62.50 -9.15
CA ASN A 13 -15.09 -61.47 -9.95
C ASN A 13 -15.41 -60.05 -9.46
N ARG A 14 -16.61 -59.81 -8.95
CA ARG A 14 -17.00 -58.52 -8.37
C ARG A 14 -16.23 -58.25 -7.04
N ALA A 15 -16.17 -59.26 -6.18
CA ALA A 15 -15.41 -59.17 -4.93
C ALA A 15 -13.90 -59.04 -5.16
N ALA A 16 -13.33 -59.61 -6.22
CA ALA A 16 -11.94 -59.44 -6.64
C ALA A 16 -11.66 -58.00 -7.11
N ARG A 17 -12.54 -57.38 -7.93
CA ARG A 17 -12.45 -55.99 -8.37
C ARG A 17 -12.57 -55.01 -7.21
N GLU A 18 -13.53 -55.23 -6.31
CA GLU A 18 -13.69 -54.38 -5.10
C GLU A 18 -12.46 -54.43 -4.17
N ARG A 19 -11.79 -55.62 -4.08
CA ARG A 19 -10.52 -55.75 -3.33
C ARG A 19 -9.34 -55.05 -4.02
N GLU A 20 -9.29 -55.07 -5.31
CA GLU A 20 -8.27 -54.40 -6.13
C GLU A 20 -8.42 -52.87 -6.06
N GLU A 21 -9.63 -52.37 -6.20
CA GLU A 21 -9.95 -50.94 -6.00
C GLU A 21 -9.71 -50.46 -4.58
N ALA A 22 -9.95 -51.28 -3.55
CA ALA A 22 -9.64 -50.97 -2.17
C ALA A 22 -8.12 -50.94 -1.91
N LYS A 23 -7.33 -51.81 -2.54
CA LYS A 23 -5.87 -51.79 -2.48
C LYS A 23 -5.31 -50.54 -3.16
N GLU A 24 -5.81 -50.16 -4.36
CA GLU A 24 -5.40 -48.94 -5.06
C GLU A 24 -5.72 -47.67 -4.26
N ARG A 25 -6.85 -47.65 -3.54
CA ARG A 25 -7.20 -46.55 -2.61
C ARG A 25 -6.23 -46.45 -1.43
N VAL A 26 -5.89 -47.57 -0.80
CA VAL A 26 -4.94 -47.61 0.32
C VAL A 26 -3.55 -47.25 -0.12
N ASP A 27 -3.09 -47.69 -1.31
CA ASP A 27 -1.79 -47.29 -1.86
C ASP A 27 -1.74 -45.80 -2.25
N ARG A 28 -2.84 -45.26 -2.77
CA ARG A 28 -2.95 -43.83 -3.07
C ARG A 28 -2.95 -42.97 -1.79
N ASP A 29 -3.63 -43.42 -0.74
CA ASP A 29 -3.65 -42.75 0.59
C ASP A 29 -2.31 -42.86 1.32
N THR A 30 -1.59 -43.96 1.17
CA THR A 30 -0.23 -44.14 1.73
C THR A 30 0.79 -43.27 1.00
N LEU A 31 0.70 -43.15 -0.34
CA LEU A 31 1.54 -42.27 -1.13
C LEU A 31 1.29 -40.80 -0.83
N THR A 32 0.05 -40.40 -0.59
CA THR A 32 -0.30 -39.04 -0.19
C THR A 32 0.15 -38.73 1.24
N ARG A 33 0.06 -39.68 2.17
CA ARG A 33 0.59 -39.54 3.53
C ARG A 33 2.12 -39.42 3.54
N THR A 34 2.83 -40.28 2.85
CA THR A 34 4.30 -40.19 2.75
C THR A 34 4.79 -38.93 2.05
N ARG A 35 4.04 -38.38 1.07
CA ARG A 35 4.32 -37.05 0.52
C ARG A 35 4.11 -35.93 1.54
N ARG A 36 2.98 -35.93 2.27
CA ARG A 36 2.70 -34.97 3.33
C ARG A 36 3.75 -35.00 4.45
N ASP A 37 4.23 -36.16 4.84
CA ASP A 37 5.25 -36.28 5.89
C ASP A 37 6.64 -35.85 5.41
N ARG A 38 7.00 -36.06 4.12
CA ARG A 38 8.20 -35.50 3.51
C ARG A 38 8.16 -33.97 3.39
N ASP A 39 7.01 -33.40 3.07
CA ASP A 39 6.86 -31.94 2.96
C ASP A 39 6.83 -31.28 4.34
N ARG A 40 6.27 -31.97 5.37
CA ARG A 40 6.38 -31.52 6.78
C ARG A 40 7.83 -31.52 7.28
N SER A 41 8.64 -32.49 6.91
CA SER A 41 10.06 -32.54 7.30
C SER A 41 10.91 -31.45 6.63
N LYS A 42 10.46 -30.90 5.47
CA LYS A 42 11.10 -29.75 4.81
C LYS A 42 10.68 -28.40 5.42
N LEU A 43 9.57 -28.36 6.15
CA LEU A 43 9.04 -27.17 6.80
C LEU A 43 9.53 -27.01 8.24
N THR A 44 10.26 -28.00 8.77
CA THR A 44 10.85 -27.95 10.11
C THR A 44 12.39 -27.88 10.00
N ASP A 45 12.99 -26.97 10.79
CA ASP A 45 14.43 -26.93 10.99
C ASP A 45 14.91 -28.20 11.71
N GLU A 46 16.24 -28.39 11.82
CA GLU A 46 16.87 -29.53 12.54
C GLU A 46 16.42 -29.65 14.01
N ARG A 47 15.71 -28.66 14.56
CA ARG A 47 15.15 -28.60 15.92
C ARG A 47 13.64 -28.79 15.96
N GLY A 48 13.00 -29.19 14.84
CA GLY A 48 11.54 -29.43 14.79
C GLY A 48 10.67 -28.16 14.86
N ARG A 49 11.27 -26.95 14.67
CA ARG A 49 10.53 -25.69 14.58
C ARG A 49 10.13 -25.45 13.14
N LEU A 50 8.90 -24.94 12.94
CA LEU A 50 8.44 -24.48 11.62
C LEU A 50 9.44 -23.45 11.10
N THR A 51 10.02 -23.71 9.93
CA THR A 51 10.86 -22.71 9.25
C THR A 51 10.03 -21.47 9.00
N THR A 52 10.55 -20.31 9.42
CA THR A 52 9.90 -18.99 9.25
C THR A 52 9.96 -18.51 7.80
N ASP A 53 10.44 -19.35 6.88
CA ASP A 53 10.51 -19.04 5.46
C ASP A 53 9.13 -19.16 4.80
N LEU A 54 8.39 -18.05 4.82
CA LEU A 54 7.08 -17.91 4.20
C LEU A 54 7.11 -18.21 2.69
N VAL A 55 8.22 -17.90 2.02
CA VAL A 55 8.41 -18.17 0.58
C VAL A 55 8.41 -19.67 0.34
N SER A 56 9.16 -20.44 1.12
CA SER A 56 9.23 -21.90 1.01
C SER A 56 7.87 -22.56 1.26
N GLN A 57 7.14 -22.08 2.27
CA GLN A 57 5.78 -22.56 2.57
C GLN A 57 4.84 -22.31 1.41
N TYR A 58 4.85 -21.10 0.85
CA TYR A 58 4.02 -20.73 -0.29
C TYR A 58 4.35 -21.58 -1.52
N LEU A 59 5.65 -21.74 -1.85
CA LEU A 59 6.08 -22.55 -2.99
C LEU A 59 5.67 -24.04 -2.84
N THR A 60 5.69 -24.56 -1.64
CA THR A 60 5.24 -25.92 -1.35
C THR A 60 3.73 -26.04 -1.58
N ALA A 61 2.95 -25.10 -1.07
CA ALA A 61 1.49 -25.09 -1.20
C ALA A 61 1.04 -25.02 -2.67
N ILE A 62 1.65 -24.14 -3.48
CA ILE A 62 1.31 -24.03 -4.91
C ILE A 62 1.80 -25.25 -5.72
N GLY A 63 2.79 -25.98 -5.22
CA GLY A 63 3.29 -27.22 -5.85
C GLY A 63 2.31 -28.40 -5.79
N GLU A 64 1.32 -28.38 -4.90
CA GLU A 64 0.31 -29.42 -4.76
C GLU A 64 -0.71 -29.43 -5.91
N TYR A 65 -0.87 -28.30 -6.62
CA TYR A 65 -1.81 -28.18 -7.73
C TYR A 65 -1.26 -28.72 -9.04
N GLU A 66 -2.04 -29.54 -9.74
CA GLU A 66 -1.68 -30.07 -11.05
C GLU A 66 -1.71 -28.99 -12.12
N LEU A 67 -0.78 -29.09 -13.07
CA LEU A 67 -0.78 -28.20 -14.25
C LEU A 67 -1.94 -28.56 -15.17
N LEU A 68 -2.55 -27.56 -15.79
CA LEU A 68 -3.66 -27.75 -16.72
C LEU A 68 -3.17 -28.17 -18.10
N THR A 69 -3.94 -29.05 -18.74
CA THR A 69 -3.83 -29.33 -20.17
C THR A 69 -4.62 -28.29 -20.97
N ALA A 70 -4.30 -28.10 -22.26
CA ALA A 70 -5.02 -27.15 -23.10
C ALA A 70 -6.55 -27.43 -23.17
N GLU A 71 -6.96 -28.69 -23.10
CA GLU A 71 -8.38 -29.09 -23.07
C GLU A 71 -9.05 -28.63 -21.75
N LYS A 72 -8.36 -28.77 -20.59
CA LYS A 72 -8.86 -28.31 -19.32
C LYS A 72 -8.92 -26.77 -19.25
N GLU A 73 -7.97 -26.07 -19.90
CA GLU A 73 -8.00 -24.59 -19.99
C GLU A 73 -9.28 -24.12 -20.67
N VAL A 74 -9.66 -24.76 -21.77
CA VAL A 74 -10.90 -24.46 -22.52
C VAL A 74 -12.15 -24.80 -21.70
N ASP A 75 -12.20 -25.98 -21.05
CA ASP A 75 -13.34 -26.42 -20.24
C ASP A 75 -13.58 -25.46 -19.06
N TYR A 76 -12.52 -25.05 -18.36
CA TYR A 76 -12.64 -24.06 -17.28
C TYR A 76 -13.06 -22.68 -17.79
N ALA A 77 -12.50 -22.22 -18.92
CA ALA A 77 -12.89 -20.94 -19.50
C ALA A 77 -14.38 -20.90 -19.89
N GLN A 78 -14.91 -21.99 -20.46
CA GLN A 78 -16.34 -22.12 -20.78
C GLN A 78 -17.22 -22.10 -19.52
N LYS A 79 -16.79 -22.77 -18.43
CA LYS A 79 -17.51 -22.78 -17.16
C LYS A 79 -17.50 -21.42 -16.50
N ILE A 80 -16.40 -20.68 -16.59
CA ILE A 80 -16.26 -19.30 -16.07
C ILE A 80 -17.19 -18.36 -16.84
N GLU A 81 -17.19 -18.42 -18.18
CA GLU A 81 -18.06 -17.61 -19.04
C GLU A 81 -19.55 -17.88 -18.75
N ALA A 82 -19.93 -19.16 -18.66
CA ALA A 82 -21.29 -19.56 -18.33
C ALA A 82 -21.69 -19.12 -16.90
N GLY A 83 -20.77 -19.19 -15.95
CA GLY A 83 -20.99 -18.73 -14.58
C GLY A 83 -21.17 -17.23 -14.49
N GLN A 84 -20.35 -16.45 -15.21
CA GLN A 84 -20.47 -14.99 -15.29
C GLN A 84 -21.82 -14.57 -15.88
N THR A 85 -22.20 -15.18 -17.02
CA THR A 85 -23.52 -14.93 -17.66
C THR A 85 -24.68 -15.24 -16.70
N ALA A 86 -24.56 -16.34 -15.93
CA ALA A 86 -25.57 -16.69 -14.94
C ALA A 86 -25.64 -15.69 -13.78
N GLN A 87 -24.51 -15.17 -13.34
CA GLN A 87 -24.45 -14.12 -12.32
C GLN A 87 -25.06 -12.81 -12.82
N ASP A 88 -24.70 -12.38 -14.05
CA ASP A 88 -25.23 -11.15 -14.65
C ASP A 88 -26.77 -11.21 -14.79
N ARG A 89 -27.34 -12.36 -15.17
CA ARG A 89 -28.80 -12.57 -15.20
C ARG A 89 -29.46 -12.56 -13.83
N LEU A 90 -28.78 -13.06 -12.79
CA LEU A 90 -29.26 -12.98 -11.41
C LEU A 90 -29.29 -11.53 -10.92
N ASP A 91 -28.23 -10.77 -11.22
CA ASP A 91 -28.09 -9.36 -10.80
C ASP A 91 -29.09 -8.45 -11.55
N ALA A 92 -29.38 -8.78 -12.82
CA ALA A 92 -30.42 -8.10 -13.60
C ALA A 92 -31.86 -8.52 -13.20
N GLY A 93 -32.01 -9.54 -12.35
CA GLY A 93 -33.33 -10.07 -11.98
C GLY A 93 -34.07 -10.82 -13.09
N GLU A 94 -33.36 -11.24 -14.14
CA GLU A 94 -33.88 -11.93 -15.31
C GLU A 94 -34.08 -13.43 -15.04
N HIS A 95 -35.06 -13.76 -14.17
CA HIS A 95 -35.42 -15.15 -13.89
C HIS A 95 -36.94 -15.31 -13.74
N GLN A 96 -37.49 -16.35 -14.39
CA GLN A 96 -38.90 -16.67 -14.33
C GLN A 96 -39.21 -17.72 -13.24
N GLY A 97 -38.98 -17.37 -11.98
CA GLY A 97 -39.34 -18.23 -10.86
C GLY A 97 -38.18 -18.80 -10.03
N ARG A 98 -38.55 -19.41 -8.88
CA ARG A 98 -37.57 -19.89 -7.87
C ARG A 98 -36.68 -21.04 -8.38
N ALA A 99 -37.22 -21.88 -9.26
CA ALA A 99 -36.46 -23.03 -9.82
C ALA A 99 -35.32 -22.55 -10.73
N GLU A 100 -35.59 -21.58 -11.61
CA GLU A 100 -34.59 -20.98 -12.48
C GLU A 100 -33.53 -20.20 -11.68
N GLN A 101 -33.95 -19.45 -10.67
CA GLN A 101 -33.03 -18.78 -9.76
C GLN A 101 -32.06 -19.74 -9.08
N ILE A 102 -32.52 -20.92 -8.64
CA ILE A 102 -31.67 -21.94 -8.03
C ILE A 102 -30.70 -22.52 -9.07
N ALA A 103 -31.15 -22.74 -10.31
CA ALA A 103 -30.30 -23.23 -11.38
C ALA A 103 -29.19 -22.23 -11.72
N LEU A 104 -29.52 -20.95 -11.89
CA LEU A 104 -28.56 -19.88 -12.16
C LEU A 104 -27.54 -19.73 -11.00
N ARG A 105 -27.98 -19.78 -9.75
CA ARG A 105 -27.04 -19.76 -8.58
C ARG A 105 -26.08 -20.93 -8.58
N ARG A 106 -26.54 -22.13 -8.94
CA ARG A 106 -25.67 -23.31 -9.08
C ARG A 106 -24.65 -23.13 -10.21
N GLN A 107 -25.07 -22.54 -11.32
CA GLN A 107 -24.20 -22.30 -12.47
C GLN A 107 -23.15 -21.22 -12.13
N ALA A 108 -23.54 -20.12 -11.51
CA ALA A 108 -22.64 -19.07 -11.03
C ALA A 108 -21.60 -19.64 -10.05
N ARG A 109 -22.02 -20.45 -9.08
CA ARG A 109 -21.12 -21.11 -8.13
C ARG A 109 -20.11 -22.04 -8.82
N ARG A 110 -20.56 -22.86 -9.79
CA ARG A 110 -19.65 -23.71 -10.60
C ARG A 110 -18.65 -22.89 -11.39
N GLY A 111 -19.07 -21.73 -11.92
CA GLY A 111 -18.19 -20.80 -12.59
C GLY A 111 -17.12 -20.23 -11.66
N GLN A 112 -17.49 -19.87 -10.41
CA GLN A 112 -16.55 -19.40 -9.42
C GLN A 112 -15.57 -20.51 -8.99
N GLU A 113 -16.05 -21.72 -8.73
CA GLU A 113 -15.19 -22.86 -8.42
C GLU A 113 -14.21 -23.19 -9.57
N ALA A 114 -14.65 -23.04 -10.83
CA ALA A 114 -13.78 -23.18 -11.99
C ALA A 114 -12.75 -22.07 -12.09
N LYS A 115 -13.11 -20.81 -11.77
CA LYS A 115 -12.20 -19.66 -11.72
C LYS A 115 -11.11 -19.87 -10.68
N ASP A 116 -11.47 -20.31 -9.48
CA ASP A 116 -10.53 -20.57 -8.40
C ASP A 116 -9.57 -21.71 -8.76
N ALA A 117 -10.07 -22.80 -9.35
CA ALA A 117 -9.25 -23.90 -9.83
C ALA A 117 -8.30 -23.48 -10.97
N PHE A 118 -8.78 -22.62 -11.87
CA PHE A 118 -7.96 -22.10 -12.97
C PHE A 118 -6.84 -21.19 -12.48
N LEU A 119 -7.14 -20.31 -11.50
CA LEU A 119 -6.14 -19.45 -10.85
C LEU A 119 -5.08 -20.26 -10.11
N THR A 120 -5.49 -21.19 -9.24
CA THR A 120 -4.56 -21.97 -8.41
C THR A 120 -3.61 -22.81 -9.24
N ALA A 121 -4.09 -23.43 -10.33
CA ALA A 121 -3.25 -24.21 -11.24
C ALA A 121 -2.19 -23.37 -11.98
N ASN A 122 -2.40 -22.06 -12.12
CA ASN A 122 -1.51 -21.15 -12.82
C ASN A 122 -0.62 -20.26 -11.91
N LEU A 123 -0.69 -20.41 -10.58
CA LEU A 123 0.14 -19.63 -9.65
C LEU A 123 1.65 -19.83 -9.91
N ARG A 124 2.07 -21.01 -10.34
CA ARG A 124 3.47 -21.28 -10.70
C ARG A 124 3.97 -20.41 -11.84
N LEU A 125 3.10 -20.02 -12.79
CA LEU A 125 3.44 -19.09 -13.87
C LEU A 125 3.73 -17.68 -13.33
N VAL A 126 2.99 -17.23 -12.30
CA VAL A 126 3.24 -15.95 -11.62
C VAL A 126 4.62 -15.96 -10.98
N VAL A 127 4.96 -17.00 -10.21
CA VAL A 127 6.28 -17.13 -9.56
C VAL A 127 7.42 -17.10 -10.57
N ALA A 128 7.28 -17.82 -11.71
CA ALA A 128 8.29 -17.84 -12.77
C ALA A 128 8.54 -16.43 -13.37
N ASN A 129 7.49 -15.60 -13.47
CA ASN A 129 7.62 -14.22 -13.94
C ASN A 129 8.17 -13.29 -12.86
N ALA A 130 7.68 -13.38 -11.61
CA ALA A 130 8.09 -12.54 -10.49
C ALA A 130 9.57 -12.71 -10.14
N ARG A 131 10.13 -13.91 -10.27
CA ARG A 131 11.54 -14.22 -9.98
C ARG A 131 12.53 -13.33 -10.73
N ARG A 132 12.18 -12.82 -11.91
CA ARG A 132 13.04 -11.94 -12.70
C ARG A 132 13.22 -10.55 -12.07
N TYR A 133 12.28 -10.14 -11.23
CA TYR A 133 12.23 -8.82 -10.62
C TYR A 133 12.67 -8.82 -9.14
N ALA A 134 12.85 -10.00 -8.53
CA ALA A 134 13.11 -10.14 -7.10
C ALA A 134 14.34 -9.36 -6.60
N ASN A 135 15.42 -9.30 -7.40
CA ASN A 135 16.67 -8.67 -6.98
C ASN A 135 16.79 -7.19 -7.38
N THR A 136 15.88 -6.68 -8.19
CA THR A 136 16.01 -5.35 -8.82
C THR A 136 14.93 -4.37 -8.39
N SER A 137 13.85 -4.86 -7.74
CA SER A 137 12.64 -4.08 -7.54
C SER A 137 12.58 -3.29 -6.23
N GLY A 138 13.41 -3.65 -5.23
CA GLY A 138 13.26 -3.10 -3.86
C GLY A 138 11.98 -3.52 -3.14
N ILE A 139 11.18 -4.41 -3.74
CA ILE A 139 9.94 -4.95 -3.17
C ILE A 139 10.18 -6.41 -2.77
N ASP A 140 9.56 -6.84 -1.67
CA ASP A 140 9.66 -8.23 -1.23
C ASP A 140 9.12 -9.20 -2.29
N PHE A 141 9.75 -10.37 -2.40
CA PHE A 141 9.41 -11.36 -3.42
C PHE A 141 7.98 -11.86 -3.30
N LEU A 142 7.46 -12.02 -2.08
CA LEU A 142 6.07 -12.42 -1.87
C LEU A 142 5.09 -11.34 -2.34
N ASP A 143 5.41 -10.06 -2.14
CA ASP A 143 4.59 -8.95 -2.62
C ASP A 143 4.57 -8.89 -4.15
N LEU A 144 5.71 -9.12 -4.81
CA LEU A 144 5.76 -9.24 -6.27
C LEU A 144 4.88 -10.37 -6.79
N ILE A 145 4.84 -11.51 -6.09
CA ILE A 145 3.95 -12.63 -6.44
C ILE A 145 2.49 -12.21 -6.26
N GLN A 146 2.13 -11.53 -5.17
CA GLN A 146 0.74 -11.09 -4.96
C GLN A 146 0.29 -10.09 -6.03
N GLU A 147 1.13 -9.11 -6.37
CA GLU A 147 0.83 -8.18 -7.46
C GLU A 147 0.71 -8.89 -8.82
N GLY A 148 1.60 -9.84 -9.10
CA GLY A 148 1.50 -10.70 -10.28
C GLY A 148 0.22 -11.53 -10.30
N THR A 149 -0.26 -11.99 -9.13
CA THR A 149 -1.51 -12.75 -9.00
C THR A 149 -2.72 -11.86 -9.33
N LEU A 150 -2.72 -10.58 -8.98
CA LEU A 150 -3.76 -9.64 -9.43
C LEU A 150 -3.76 -9.50 -10.96
N GLY A 151 -2.58 -9.54 -11.60
CA GLY A 151 -2.46 -9.61 -13.04
C GLY A 151 -3.04 -10.91 -13.63
N LEU A 152 -2.77 -12.05 -12.99
CA LEU A 152 -3.32 -13.36 -13.38
C LEU A 152 -4.86 -13.37 -13.28
N ILE A 153 -5.46 -12.81 -12.24
CA ILE A 153 -6.92 -12.70 -12.09
C ILE A 153 -7.53 -11.95 -13.27
N ARG A 154 -6.95 -10.80 -13.65
CA ARG A 154 -7.40 -10.03 -14.83
C ARG A 154 -7.22 -10.81 -16.14
N ALA A 155 -6.14 -11.59 -16.24
CA ALA A 155 -5.92 -12.45 -17.40
C ALA A 155 -7.01 -13.52 -17.53
N VAL A 156 -7.40 -14.17 -16.43
CA VAL A 156 -8.48 -15.17 -16.41
C VAL A 156 -9.82 -14.56 -16.79
N GLU A 157 -10.15 -13.37 -16.29
CA GLU A 157 -11.40 -12.66 -16.60
C GLU A 157 -11.52 -12.24 -18.07
N LYS A 158 -10.39 -11.96 -18.73
CA LYS A 158 -10.36 -11.46 -20.11
C LYS A 158 -9.90 -12.52 -21.12
N PHE A 159 -9.70 -13.75 -20.69
CA PHE A 159 -9.23 -14.82 -21.55
C PHE A 159 -10.32 -15.29 -22.53
N ASP A 160 -10.03 -15.22 -23.83
CA ASP A 160 -10.90 -15.73 -24.90
C ASP A 160 -10.33 -17.04 -25.47
N TRP A 161 -10.92 -18.15 -25.04
CA TRP A 161 -10.54 -19.49 -25.47
C TRP A 161 -10.79 -19.76 -26.96
N ARG A 162 -11.65 -18.97 -27.62
CA ARG A 162 -12.01 -19.14 -29.06
C ARG A 162 -10.84 -18.79 -29.98
N LYS A 163 -9.86 -18.03 -29.49
CA LYS A 163 -8.66 -17.62 -30.24
C LYS A 163 -7.64 -18.73 -30.41
N GLY A 164 -7.77 -19.86 -29.71
CA GLY A 164 -6.91 -21.04 -29.86
C GLY A 164 -5.49 -20.92 -29.32
N PHE A 165 -5.13 -19.78 -28.65
CA PHE A 165 -3.82 -19.60 -28.03
C PHE A 165 -3.81 -20.19 -26.61
N LYS A 166 -2.63 -20.67 -26.18
CA LYS A 166 -2.43 -21.12 -24.80
C LYS A 166 -2.63 -19.96 -23.81
N PHE A 167 -3.31 -20.25 -22.71
CA PHE A 167 -3.53 -19.26 -21.64
C PHE A 167 -2.24 -18.62 -21.15
N SER A 168 -1.16 -19.40 -20.98
CA SER A 168 0.13 -18.91 -20.49
C SER A 168 0.71 -17.77 -21.33
N THR A 169 0.52 -17.77 -22.66
CA THR A 169 0.99 -16.71 -23.56
C THR A 169 0.31 -15.39 -23.27
N TYR A 170 -1.01 -15.43 -23.08
CA TYR A 170 -1.82 -14.26 -22.76
C TYR A 170 -1.58 -13.76 -21.32
N ALA A 171 -1.59 -14.67 -20.35
CA ALA A 171 -1.44 -14.36 -18.94
C ALA A 171 -0.08 -13.73 -18.62
N THR A 172 1.01 -14.17 -19.28
CA THR A 172 2.35 -13.61 -19.06
C THR A 172 2.40 -12.11 -19.29
N TRP A 173 1.67 -11.57 -20.26
CA TRP A 173 1.60 -10.12 -20.50
C TRP A 173 0.95 -9.38 -19.32
N TRP A 174 -0.20 -9.88 -18.85
CA TRP A 174 -0.92 -9.27 -17.71
C TRP A 174 -0.14 -9.35 -16.40
N ILE A 175 0.50 -10.50 -16.15
CA ILE A 175 1.35 -10.70 -14.96
C ILE A 175 2.51 -9.71 -14.98
N ARG A 176 3.24 -9.59 -16.09
CA ARG A 176 4.35 -8.64 -16.22
C ARG A 176 3.90 -7.21 -16.05
N GLN A 177 2.80 -6.84 -16.71
CA GLN A 177 2.24 -5.49 -16.60
C GLN A 177 1.87 -5.15 -15.16
N ALA A 178 1.25 -6.09 -14.41
CA ALA A 178 0.89 -5.88 -13.02
C ALA A 178 2.13 -5.72 -12.14
N ILE A 179 3.13 -6.59 -12.30
CA ILE A 179 4.40 -6.52 -11.53
C ILE A 179 5.14 -5.20 -11.83
N THR A 180 5.33 -4.84 -13.10
CA THR A 180 6.04 -3.61 -13.48
C THR A 180 5.33 -2.37 -12.95
N ARG A 181 4.00 -2.36 -13.02
CA ARG A 181 3.21 -1.26 -12.45
C ARG A 181 3.32 -1.19 -10.93
N ALA A 182 3.29 -2.33 -10.24
CA ALA A 182 3.47 -2.40 -8.80
C ALA A 182 4.87 -1.89 -8.38
N ILE A 183 5.91 -2.23 -9.14
CA ILE A 183 7.26 -1.70 -8.91
C ILE A 183 7.27 -0.18 -9.03
N ALA A 184 6.68 0.38 -10.09
CA ALA A 184 6.60 1.83 -10.25
C ALA A 184 5.82 2.53 -9.12
N ASP A 185 4.76 1.87 -8.62
CA ASP A 185 3.86 2.44 -7.61
C ASP A 185 4.35 2.26 -6.16
N LYS A 186 5.12 1.21 -5.85
CA LYS A 186 5.39 0.75 -4.47
C LYS A 186 6.87 0.57 -4.12
N SER A 187 7.80 0.65 -5.08
CA SER A 187 9.23 0.41 -4.82
C SER A 187 9.91 1.50 -3.97
N ARG A 188 9.27 2.66 -3.82
CA ARG A 188 9.84 3.82 -3.13
C ARG A 188 9.00 4.25 -1.95
N THR A 189 9.66 4.69 -0.88
CA THR A 189 9.02 5.25 0.32
C THR A 189 8.21 6.51 -0.04
N VAL A 190 8.80 7.39 -0.84
CA VAL A 190 8.09 8.55 -1.42
C VAL A 190 7.60 8.15 -2.80
N ARG A 191 6.27 8.01 -2.95
CA ARG A 191 5.63 7.58 -4.20
C ARG A 191 5.89 8.57 -5.32
N ILE A 192 6.37 8.06 -6.46
CA ILE A 192 6.59 8.82 -7.70
C ILE A 192 5.52 8.41 -8.74
N PRO A 193 4.94 9.36 -9.49
CA PRO A 193 4.04 9.03 -10.59
C PRO A 193 4.70 8.15 -11.66
N VAL A 194 3.93 7.22 -12.24
CA VAL A 194 4.44 6.21 -13.19
C VAL A 194 5.18 6.82 -14.38
N HIS A 195 4.67 7.95 -14.92
CA HIS A 195 5.32 8.63 -16.06
C HIS A 195 6.71 9.21 -15.74
N LEU A 196 6.97 9.56 -14.47
CA LEU A 196 8.29 9.98 -14.02
C LEU A 196 9.22 8.79 -13.77
N HIS A 197 8.66 7.62 -13.45
CA HIS A 197 9.45 6.40 -13.28
C HIS A 197 10.15 5.97 -14.57
N ASP A 198 9.47 6.06 -15.72
CA ASP A 198 10.05 5.76 -17.02
C ASP A 198 11.17 6.77 -17.37
N THR A 199 10.94 8.04 -17.09
CA THR A 199 11.95 9.10 -17.24
C THR A 199 13.16 8.84 -16.35
N LEU A 200 12.94 8.49 -15.08
CA LEU A 200 14.01 8.17 -14.12
C LEU A 200 14.85 6.96 -14.58
N ALA A 201 14.20 5.93 -15.13
CA ALA A 201 14.89 4.77 -15.66
C ALA A 201 15.79 5.14 -16.86
N ALA A 202 15.31 6.00 -17.77
CA ALA A 202 16.08 6.51 -18.89
C ALA A 202 17.26 7.37 -18.42
N VAL A 203 17.03 8.28 -17.46
CA VAL A 203 18.06 9.14 -16.86
C VAL A 203 19.15 8.31 -16.17
N ARG A 204 18.79 7.28 -15.38
CA ARG A 204 19.76 6.40 -14.72
C ARG A 204 20.58 5.56 -15.72
N ALA A 205 19.94 5.09 -16.79
CA ALA A 205 20.63 4.36 -17.84
C ALA A 205 21.65 5.25 -18.58
N ALA A 206 21.26 6.46 -18.96
CA ALA A 206 22.13 7.46 -19.59
C ALA A 206 23.28 7.87 -18.64
N GLN A 207 23.01 8.10 -17.37
CA GLN A 207 24.03 8.41 -16.36
C GLN A 207 25.07 7.28 -16.22
N ALA A 208 24.61 6.03 -16.19
CA ALA A 208 25.51 4.87 -16.09
C ALA A 208 26.38 4.72 -17.35
N SER A 209 25.81 4.93 -18.54
CA SER A 209 26.52 4.92 -19.83
C SER A 209 27.62 5.99 -19.86
N LEU A 210 27.23 7.25 -19.63
CA LEU A 210 28.16 8.39 -19.64
C LEU A 210 29.24 8.29 -18.56
N LYS A 211 28.91 7.76 -17.37
CA LYS A 211 29.91 7.53 -16.32
C LYS A 211 30.97 6.48 -16.73
N ALA A 212 30.54 5.44 -17.46
CA ALA A 212 31.44 4.44 -17.98
C ALA A 212 32.37 5.00 -19.10
N GLU A 213 31.86 5.91 -19.96
CA GLU A 213 32.60 6.51 -21.05
C GLU A 213 33.52 7.65 -20.58
N LEU A 214 33.03 8.54 -19.74
CA LEU A 214 33.76 9.74 -19.30
C LEU A 214 34.70 9.49 -18.12
N GLY A 215 34.52 8.40 -17.35
CA GLY A 215 35.25 8.13 -16.11
C GLY A 215 35.02 9.11 -14.97
N ARG A 216 34.02 10.00 -15.10
CA ARG A 216 33.56 10.99 -14.12
C ARG A 216 32.06 11.01 -14.03
N ASP A 217 31.52 11.64 -13.01
CA ASP A 217 30.09 11.86 -12.92
C ASP A 217 29.64 12.89 -14.00
N PRO A 218 28.65 12.53 -14.84
CA PRO A 218 28.16 13.40 -15.91
C PRO A 218 27.31 14.54 -15.33
N LYS A 219 27.32 15.70 -16.03
CA LYS A 219 26.49 16.84 -15.70
C LYS A 219 25.02 16.60 -16.10
N PRO A 220 24.04 17.26 -15.44
CA PRO A 220 22.63 17.13 -15.81
C PRO A 220 22.33 17.43 -17.28
N GLU A 221 23.07 18.37 -17.89
CA GLU A 221 22.96 18.75 -19.29
C GLU A 221 23.39 17.60 -20.24
N GLU A 222 24.50 16.92 -19.91
CA GLU A 222 25.02 15.78 -20.66
C GLU A 222 24.05 14.58 -20.58
N ILE A 223 23.46 14.36 -19.40
CA ILE A 223 22.46 13.31 -19.19
C ILE A 223 21.17 13.63 -19.97
N ALA A 224 20.77 14.90 -20.03
CA ALA A 224 19.59 15.35 -20.74
C ALA A 224 19.72 15.10 -22.25
N GLU A 225 20.90 15.38 -22.81
CA GLU A 225 21.21 15.16 -24.23
C GLU A 225 21.18 13.66 -24.57
N GLU A 226 21.85 12.83 -23.78
CA GLU A 226 21.91 11.38 -23.99
C GLU A 226 20.56 10.68 -23.78
N ALA A 227 19.79 11.10 -22.76
CA ALA A 227 18.47 10.54 -22.47
C ALA A 227 17.37 11.09 -23.39
N GLY A 228 17.61 12.18 -24.13
CA GLY A 228 16.60 12.87 -24.95
C GLY A 228 15.47 13.49 -24.12
N VAL A 229 15.79 13.97 -22.91
CA VAL A 229 14.83 14.48 -21.92
C VAL A 229 15.22 15.92 -21.55
N ASP A 230 14.24 16.74 -21.20
CA ASP A 230 14.48 18.12 -20.73
C ASP A 230 15.29 18.15 -19.43
N VAL A 231 16.24 19.12 -19.32
CA VAL A 231 17.14 19.29 -18.17
C VAL A 231 16.38 19.42 -16.85
N THR A 232 15.26 20.15 -16.83
CA THR A 232 14.39 20.31 -15.66
C THR A 232 13.84 18.97 -15.15
N LYS A 233 13.52 18.05 -16.05
CA LYS A 233 13.07 16.68 -15.68
C LYS A 233 14.20 15.82 -15.19
N VAL A 234 15.42 16.01 -15.69
CA VAL A 234 16.63 15.34 -15.20
C VAL A 234 16.94 15.79 -13.77
N GLU A 235 16.91 17.09 -13.51
CA GLU A 235 17.12 17.65 -12.17
C GLU A 235 16.06 17.14 -11.17
N LEU A 236 14.78 17.12 -11.58
CA LEU A 236 13.70 16.57 -10.78
C LEU A 236 13.88 15.06 -10.51
N ALA A 237 14.37 14.32 -11.52
CA ALA A 237 14.64 12.90 -11.37
C ALA A 237 15.82 12.62 -10.44
N LEU A 238 16.85 13.47 -10.47
CA LEU A 238 18.02 13.37 -9.60
C LEU A 238 17.72 13.87 -8.17
N SER A 239 16.91 14.92 -8.01
CA SER A 239 16.50 15.43 -6.69
C SER A 239 15.56 14.47 -5.95
N GLY A 240 14.82 13.62 -6.68
CA GLY A 240 14.03 12.52 -6.11
C GLY A 240 14.89 11.39 -5.57
N ALA A 241 15.97 11.71 -4.84
CA ALA A 241 16.95 10.78 -4.31
C ALA A 241 16.31 9.66 -3.47
N ASP A 242 17.00 8.53 -3.42
CA ASP A 242 16.60 7.41 -2.57
C ASP A 242 16.66 7.86 -1.09
N THR A 243 15.63 7.53 -0.32
CA THR A 243 15.56 7.84 1.11
C THR A 243 16.63 7.04 1.87
N VAL A 244 17.26 7.67 2.86
CA VAL A 244 18.24 7.06 3.75
C VAL A 244 17.59 6.78 5.10
N SER A 245 17.93 5.67 5.75
CA SER A 245 17.40 5.35 7.07
C SER A 245 17.99 6.26 8.14
N LEU A 246 17.16 6.81 9.02
CA LEU A 246 17.60 7.55 10.19
C LEU A 246 18.33 6.69 11.22
N GLU A 247 18.09 5.38 11.19
CA GLU A 247 18.76 4.39 12.05
C GLU A 247 20.11 3.95 11.50
N GLN A 248 20.57 4.53 10.37
CA GLN A 248 21.87 4.19 9.79
C GLN A 248 22.99 4.57 10.78
N PRO A 249 23.85 3.60 11.18
CA PRO A 249 24.95 3.88 12.10
C PRO A 249 25.99 4.78 11.42
N ILE A 250 26.45 5.79 12.14
CA ILE A 250 27.50 6.70 11.71
C ILE A 250 28.70 6.57 12.67
N GLY A 251 29.86 6.21 12.13
CA GLY A 251 31.09 6.03 12.93
C GLY A 251 31.13 4.70 13.69
N GLU A 252 32.11 4.58 14.59
CA GLU A 252 32.34 3.36 15.37
C GLU A 252 31.61 3.39 16.73
N ASP A 253 31.12 4.57 17.17
CA ASP A 253 30.51 4.81 18.47
C ASP A 253 29.03 4.41 18.57
N GLY A 254 28.44 3.88 17.49
CA GLY A 254 27.04 3.44 17.47
C GLY A 254 26.02 4.58 17.38
N ALA A 255 26.44 5.81 17.11
CA ALA A 255 25.55 6.94 16.84
C ALA A 255 24.75 6.69 15.55
N GLN A 256 23.49 7.12 15.52
CA GLN A 256 22.60 7.01 14.36
C GLN A 256 22.49 8.34 13.62
N LEU A 257 22.18 8.31 12.32
CA LEU A 257 22.00 9.54 11.53
C LEU A 257 20.92 10.46 12.15
N GLY A 258 19.88 9.87 12.75
CA GLY A 258 18.81 10.60 13.43
C GLY A 258 19.29 11.46 14.60
N ASP A 259 20.36 11.06 15.30
CA ASP A 259 20.91 11.80 16.45
C ASP A 259 21.56 13.14 16.05
N PHE A 260 21.89 13.31 14.77
CA PHE A 260 22.52 14.54 14.25
C PHE A 260 21.52 15.51 13.62
N ILE A 261 20.23 15.15 13.55
CA ILE A 261 19.21 16.01 12.98
C ILE A 261 18.60 16.84 14.09
N GLU A 262 18.73 18.18 13.96
CA GLU A 262 18.16 19.14 14.88
C GLU A 262 16.63 19.19 14.75
N ASP A 263 15.93 19.26 15.89
CA ASP A 263 14.49 19.50 15.94
C ASP A 263 14.21 21.00 15.82
N GLU A 264 13.84 21.45 14.61
CA GLU A 264 13.53 22.85 14.30
C GLU A 264 12.26 23.35 15.02
N GLU A 265 11.37 22.45 15.45
CA GLU A 265 10.14 22.78 16.18
C GLU A 265 10.34 22.72 17.69
N ALA A 266 11.53 22.38 18.18
CA ALA A 266 11.82 22.35 19.60
C ALA A 266 11.57 23.73 20.23
N VAL A 267 10.79 23.74 21.29
CA VAL A 267 10.43 24.97 22.00
C VAL A 267 11.65 25.48 22.74
N ASP A 268 12.22 26.62 22.30
CA ASP A 268 13.29 27.29 23.00
C ASP A 268 12.79 27.87 24.36
N PRO A 269 13.29 27.35 25.49
CA PRO A 269 12.86 27.82 26.82
C PRO A 269 13.09 29.31 27.05
N VAL A 270 14.14 29.87 26.45
CA VAL A 270 14.47 31.30 26.55
C VAL A 270 13.39 32.11 25.87
N ARG A 271 13.05 31.78 24.63
CA ARG A 271 12.01 32.45 23.85
C ARG A 271 10.64 32.40 24.54
N VAL A 272 10.27 31.25 25.12
CA VAL A 272 9.00 31.11 25.88
C VAL A 272 8.99 32.01 27.08
N THR A 273 10.12 32.11 27.84
CA THR A 273 10.24 32.97 28.99
C THR A 273 10.13 34.45 28.61
N GLU A 274 10.80 34.85 27.53
CA GLU A 274 10.73 36.22 26.98
C GLU A 274 9.28 36.57 26.56
N GLU A 275 8.59 35.70 25.86
CA GLU A 275 7.19 35.90 25.46
C GLU A 275 6.26 36.02 26.69
N MET A 276 6.50 35.22 27.73
CA MET A 276 5.77 35.32 29.00
C MET A 276 6.02 36.64 29.73
N ASP A 277 7.26 37.10 29.77
CA ASP A 277 7.62 38.38 30.41
C ASP A 277 7.05 39.56 29.64
N ILE A 278 7.08 39.54 28.31
CA ILE A 278 6.41 40.53 27.47
C ILE A 278 4.90 40.54 27.75
N ALA A 279 4.27 39.40 27.77
CA ALA A 279 2.84 39.28 28.05
C ALA A 279 2.48 39.82 29.46
N ASN A 280 3.27 39.49 30.47
CA ASN A 280 3.09 39.98 31.83
C ASN A 280 3.29 41.50 31.95
N SER A 281 4.31 42.05 31.28
CA SER A 281 4.60 43.48 31.23
C SER A 281 3.48 44.25 30.52
N LEU A 282 2.92 43.68 29.46
CA LEU A 282 1.77 44.23 28.75
C LEU A 282 0.53 44.26 29.63
N ARG A 283 0.22 43.17 30.35
CA ARG A 283 -0.90 43.12 31.32
C ARG A 283 -0.75 44.18 32.40
N LYS A 284 0.41 44.30 33.02
CA LYS A 284 0.70 45.32 34.02
C LYS A 284 0.52 46.75 33.46
N SER A 285 0.87 46.98 32.21
CA SER A 285 0.72 48.28 31.57
C SER A 285 -0.75 48.60 31.28
N ILE A 286 -1.56 47.62 30.92
CA ILE A 286 -3.02 47.77 30.73
C ILE A 286 -3.71 48.04 32.07
N GLU A 287 -3.31 47.38 33.15
CA GLU A 287 -3.85 47.60 34.50
C GLU A 287 -3.60 49.02 35.05
N ARG A 288 -2.56 49.71 34.57
CA ARG A 288 -2.28 51.12 34.93
C ARG A 288 -3.17 52.13 34.21
N LEU A 289 -3.87 51.73 33.17
CA LEU A 289 -4.84 52.57 32.46
C LEU A 289 -6.11 52.80 33.29
N PRO A 290 -6.87 53.89 33.03
CA PRO A 290 -8.20 54.03 33.61
C PRO A 290 -9.06 52.79 33.33
N GLU A 291 -9.79 52.34 34.34
CA GLU A 291 -10.55 51.06 34.32
C GLU A 291 -11.38 50.86 33.07
N ARG A 292 -12.04 51.88 32.58
CA ARG A 292 -12.87 51.79 31.34
C ARG A 292 -12.02 51.55 30.10
N GLU A 293 -10.89 52.24 29.98
CA GLU A 293 -9.98 52.13 28.81
C GLU A 293 -9.27 50.78 28.80
N GLY A 294 -8.76 50.34 29.96
CA GLY A 294 -8.14 49.03 30.14
C GLY A 294 -9.10 47.87 29.78
N ARG A 295 -10.35 47.96 30.24
CA ARG A 295 -11.35 46.94 29.96
C ARG A 295 -11.77 46.89 28.49
N ILE A 296 -11.85 48.05 27.82
CA ILE A 296 -12.11 48.12 26.37
C ILE A 296 -10.98 47.43 25.59
N LEU A 297 -9.72 47.71 25.92
CA LEU A 297 -8.56 47.06 25.27
C LEU A 297 -8.56 45.54 25.54
N ALA A 298 -8.79 45.16 26.79
CA ALA A 298 -8.80 43.74 27.16
C ALA A 298 -9.87 42.93 26.40
N LEU A 299 -11.06 43.48 26.23
CA LEU A 299 -12.12 42.85 25.42
C LEU A 299 -11.80 42.91 23.94
N ARG A 300 -11.23 44.00 23.45
CA ARG A 300 -10.89 44.16 22.03
C ARG A 300 -9.86 43.14 21.56
N TYR A 301 -8.85 42.86 22.34
CA TYR A 301 -7.75 41.94 22.03
C TYR A 301 -7.90 40.57 22.69
N GLY A 302 -8.98 40.33 23.46
CA GLY A 302 -9.25 39.03 24.04
C GLY A 302 -8.33 38.64 25.21
N PHE A 303 -7.83 39.60 26.03
CA PHE A 303 -6.91 39.28 27.13
C PHE A 303 -7.56 38.49 28.28
N TYR A 304 -8.89 38.46 28.40
CA TYR A 304 -9.60 37.74 29.47
C TYR A 304 -10.05 36.33 29.04
N ASP A 305 -10.61 36.21 27.85
CA ASP A 305 -11.29 35.00 27.36
C ASP A 305 -10.66 34.42 26.09
N GLY A 306 -9.59 35.04 25.60
CA GLY A 306 -8.93 34.61 24.35
C GLY A 306 -9.69 34.97 23.08
N VAL A 307 -10.90 35.60 23.18
CA VAL A 307 -11.74 35.93 22.04
C VAL A 307 -11.76 37.44 21.77
N PRO A 308 -11.14 37.93 20.69
CA PRO A 308 -11.18 39.34 20.31
C PRO A 308 -12.60 39.76 19.90
N ARG A 309 -13.11 40.84 20.51
CA ARG A 309 -14.45 41.37 20.24
C ARG A 309 -14.43 42.55 19.27
N THR A 310 -15.53 42.71 18.53
CA THR A 310 -15.71 43.86 17.64
C THR A 310 -16.06 45.13 18.41
N LEU A 311 -15.81 46.30 17.78
CA LEU A 311 -16.16 47.60 18.39
C LEU A 311 -17.68 47.74 18.66
N GLU A 312 -18.50 47.07 17.87
CA GLU A 312 -19.96 47.05 18.03
C GLU A 312 -20.39 46.24 19.24
N GLU A 313 -19.83 45.05 19.42
CA GLU A 313 -20.09 44.18 20.59
C GLU A 313 -19.68 44.85 21.90
N ILE A 314 -18.51 45.49 21.90
CA ILE A 314 -18.02 46.23 23.05
C ILE A 314 -18.93 47.46 23.29
N GLY A 315 -19.40 48.11 22.22
CA GLY A 315 -20.35 49.21 22.32
C GLY A 315 -21.64 48.83 23.00
N VAL A 316 -22.20 47.65 22.69
CA VAL A 316 -23.37 47.09 23.35
C VAL A 316 -23.12 46.83 24.84
N GLU A 317 -22.00 46.23 25.20
CA GLU A 317 -21.63 45.90 26.59
C GLU A 317 -21.49 47.17 27.47
N PHE A 318 -20.93 48.24 26.92
CA PHE A 318 -20.71 49.51 27.64
C PHE A 318 -21.85 50.52 27.45
N ASN A 319 -22.90 50.21 26.67
CA ASN A 319 -23.96 51.12 26.27
C ASN A 319 -23.41 52.44 25.63
N LEU A 320 -22.41 52.30 24.74
CA LEU A 320 -21.77 53.39 24.05
C LEU A 320 -21.84 53.18 22.56
N THR A 321 -21.69 54.26 21.78
CA THR A 321 -21.66 54.16 20.32
C THR A 321 -20.30 53.60 19.84
N ARG A 322 -20.35 52.85 18.73
CA ARG A 322 -19.12 52.30 18.09
C ARG A 322 -18.00 53.33 17.92
N GLU A 323 -18.36 54.58 17.53
CA GLU A 323 -17.37 55.65 17.32
C GLU A 323 -16.74 56.13 18.64
N LEU A 324 -17.52 56.16 19.73
CA LEU A 324 -16.95 56.51 21.05
C LEU A 324 -16.00 55.42 21.58
N ILE A 325 -16.34 54.14 21.35
CA ILE A 325 -15.41 53.04 21.68
C ILE A 325 -14.12 53.13 20.85
N ARG A 326 -14.18 53.45 19.53
CA ARG A 326 -13.03 53.69 18.69
C ARG A 326 -12.15 54.84 19.18
N GLN A 327 -12.77 55.92 19.67
CA GLN A 327 -12.06 57.07 20.25
C GLN A 327 -11.36 56.70 21.55
N LEU A 328 -12.04 55.94 22.42
CA LEU A 328 -11.47 55.47 23.71
C LEU A 328 -10.31 54.48 23.46
N GLU A 329 -10.45 53.57 22.51
CA GLU A 329 -9.36 52.67 22.07
C GLU A 329 -8.13 53.46 21.58
N LYS A 330 -8.34 54.46 20.70
CA LYS A 330 -7.24 55.32 20.22
C LYS A 330 -6.58 56.10 21.35
N LEU A 331 -7.36 56.62 22.31
CA LEU A 331 -6.85 57.34 23.47
C LEU A 331 -6.03 56.42 24.38
N ALA A 332 -6.53 55.21 24.66
CA ALA A 332 -5.85 54.19 25.44
C ALA A 332 -4.53 53.76 24.81
N LEU A 333 -4.51 53.51 23.50
CA LEU A 333 -3.29 53.19 22.77
C LEU A 333 -2.28 54.36 22.76
N CYS A 334 -2.76 55.61 22.66
CA CYS A 334 -1.93 56.80 22.73
C CYS A 334 -1.27 56.94 24.13
N ARG A 335 -2.02 56.65 25.19
CA ARG A 335 -1.49 56.65 26.57
C ARG A 335 -0.43 55.55 26.78
N LEU A 336 -0.69 54.34 26.26
CA LEU A 336 0.31 53.25 26.33
C LEU A 336 1.60 53.56 25.60
N ARG A 337 1.55 54.39 24.54
CA ARG A 337 2.74 54.86 23.81
C ARG A 337 3.53 55.94 24.55
N HIS A 338 2.95 56.56 25.60
CA HIS A 338 3.62 57.62 26.35
C HIS A 338 4.81 57.04 27.17
N PRO A 339 5.96 57.70 27.24
CA PRO A 339 7.16 57.19 27.94
C PRO A 339 6.95 56.74 29.38
N CYS A 340 5.94 57.25 30.09
CA CYS A 340 5.59 56.81 31.45
C CYS A 340 4.91 55.41 31.51
N PHE A 341 4.37 54.94 30.40
CA PHE A 341 3.71 53.63 30.26
C PHE A 341 4.49 52.71 29.32
N CYS A 342 5.46 53.28 28.58
CA CYS A 342 6.17 52.55 27.53
C CYS A 342 7.05 51.48 28.17
N ILE A 343 6.80 50.24 27.77
CA ILE A 343 7.78 49.17 27.87
C ILE A 343 8.87 49.55 26.86
N ARG A 344 10.07 49.92 27.33
CA ARG A 344 11.18 50.25 26.42
C ARG A 344 11.62 48.94 25.78
N GLU A 345 12.01 49.00 24.49
CA GLU A 345 12.62 47.83 23.82
C GLU A 345 13.81 47.27 24.60
N GLN A 346 14.46 48.10 25.41
CA GLN A 346 15.55 47.75 26.34
C GLN A 346 15.09 46.93 27.55
N ASP A 347 13.82 46.95 27.91
CA ASP A 347 13.22 46.19 29.01
C ASP A 347 12.62 44.85 28.50
N LEU A 348 12.76 44.56 27.20
CA LEU A 348 12.25 43.37 26.51
C LEU A 348 13.36 42.42 26.06
N VAL A 349 14.63 42.71 26.44
CA VAL A 349 15.80 41.86 26.13
C VAL A 349 16.35 41.27 27.42
#